data_d66ff517f6bc116e6f9512dbe26164a2
#
_entry.id   d66ff517f6bc116e6f9512dbe26164a2
#
_cell.length_a   1.000
_cell.length_b   1.000
_cell.length_c   1.000
_cell.angle_alpha   90.00
_cell.angle_beta   90.00
_cell.angle_gamma   90.00
#
_symmetry.space_group_name_H-M   'P 1'
#
loop_
_entity.id
_entity.type
_entity.pdbx_description
1 polymer ?
#
loop_
_entity_poly.entity_id
_entity_poly.type
_entity_poly.pdbx_seq_one_letter_code
_entity_poly.pdbx_strand_id
1 'polypeptide(L)'
;IIFHRFPTNDAWCRDYGAIFLTRDHRDASLMALSFEYNAWGEKYPPFDLDRAIPRSMAKALSIPRFVPGMVLEGGAIDVNGAGALLTTERCLLNPNRNPTLNRTTIEDRLKNAFGVEQLIWLDRGIEGDDTDGHIDQLARFVSVNRAVVAMESDATDPNHLPLNENRRRLSEVALADGRSLEI
;
A
#
# COMPACT_ATOMS: atom_id res chain seq x y z
N ILE A 1 26.49 -8.91 6.17
CA ILE A 1 25.26 -8.15 6.54
C ILE A 1 25.72 -6.77 6.99
N ILE A 2 25.10 -5.72 6.46
CA ILE A 2 25.33 -4.32 6.85
C ILE A 2 24.12 -3.86 7.63
N PHE A 3 24.34 -3.31 8.83
CA PHE A 3 23.30 -2.76 9.68
C PHE A 3 23.28 -1.23 9.57
N HIS A 4 22.10 -0.65 9.33
CA HIS A 4 21.87 0.77 9.39
C HIS A 4 21.02 1.09 10.62
N ARG A 5 21.33 2.19 11.29
CA ARG A 5 20.61 2.63 12.48
C ARG A 5 20.07 4.03 12.25
N PHE A 6 18.74 4.16 12.33
CA PHE A 6 18.03 5.42 12.20
C PHE A 6 17.13 5.65 13.43
N PRO A 7 17.03 6.87 13.95
CA PRO A 7 16.03 7.18 14.97
C PRO A 7 14.63 7.15 14.37
N THR A 8 13.68 6.59 15.08
CA THR A 8 12.26 6.52 14.72
C THR A 8 11.39 6.92 15.89
N ASN A 9 10.16 7.32 15.64
CA ASN A 9 9.16 7.53 16.69
C ASN A 9 8.48 6.22 17.05
N ASP A 10 8.21 5.34 16.08
CA ASP A 10 7.53 4.06 16.25
C ASP A 10 8.21 2.93 15.46
N ALA A 11 7.71 1.71 15.60
CA ALA A 11 8.28 0.49 15.02
C ALA A 11 7.69 0.10 13.65
N TRP A 12 6.68 0.79 13.15
CA TRP A 12 5.89 0.43 11.98
C TRP A 12 6.56 0.77 10.64
N CYS A 13 7.76 0.23 10.43
CA CYS A 13 8.57 0.50 9.24
C CYS A 13 7.92 0.01 7.93
N ARG A 14 6.93 -0.89 7.99
CA ARG A 14 6.11 -1.26 6.82
C ARG A 14 5.42 -0.03 6.25
N ASP A 15 4.97 0.89 7.08
CA ASP A 15 4.12 1.99 6.68
C ASP A 15 4.90 3.26 6.33
N TYR A 16 5.95 3.57 7.07
CA TYR A 16 6.76 4.76 6.81
C TYR A 16 8.07 4.48 6.07
N GLY A 17 8.46 3.23 5.88
CA GLY A 17 9.70 2.87 5.19
C GLY A 17 9.67 3.20 3.70
N ALA A 18 10.85 3.30 3.07
CA ALA A 18 10.92 3.44 1.63
C ALA A 18 10.38 2.19 0.93
N ILE A 19 9.61 2.39 -0.14
CA ILE A 19 9.24 1.33 -1.05
C ILE A 19 10.27 1.31 -2.18
N PHE A 20 10.83 0.15 -2.47
CA PHE A 20 11.90 0.03 -3.45
C PHE A 20 11.37 -0.43 -4.81
N LEU A 21 11.77 0.28 -5.86
CA LEU A 21 11.57 -0.15 -7.23
C LEU A 21 12.87 -0.71 -7.79
N THR A 22 12.75 -1.78 -8.56
CA THR A 22 13.86 -2.39 -9.28
C THR A 22 13.64 -2.31 -10.78
N ARG A 23 14.72 -2.19 -11.53
CA ARG A 23 14.71 -2.32 -12.99
C ARG A 23 15.97 -3.04 -13.47
N ASP A 24 15.85 -3.71 -14.60
CA ASP A 24 17.03 -4.30 -15.28
C ASP A 24 17.77 -3.20 -16.04
N HIS A 25 18.68 -2.52 -15.34
CA HIS A 25 19.54 -1.48 -15.93
C HIS A 25 20.86 -1.40 -15.17
N ARG A 26 21.98 -1.26 -15.91
CA ARG A 26 23.34 -1.31 -15.34
C ARG A 26 23.63 -0.20 -14.31
N ASP A 27 23.17 1.02 -14.57
CA ASP A 27 23.60 2.20 -13.81
C ASP A 27 22.61 2.66 -12.75
N ALA A 28 21.39 2.10 -12.73
CA ALA A 28 20.37 2.46 -11.74
C ALA A 28 19.34 1.35 -11.62
N SER A 29 19.74 0.24 -10.98
CA SER A 29 18.88 -0.93 -10.78
C SER A 29 17.87 -0.78 -9.63
N LEU A 30 18.05 0.20 -8.76
CA LEU A 30 17.26 0.41 -7.55
C LEU A 30 16.90 1.89 -7.36
N MET A 31 15.67 2.17 -6.96
CA MET A 31 15.20 3.50 -6.58
C MET A 31 14.31 3.39 -5.34
N ALA A 32 14.37 4.38 -4.46
CA ALA A 32 13.48 4.50 -3.31
C ALA A 32 12.29 5.41 -3.63
N LEU A 33 11.07 4.91 -3.48
CA LEU A 33 9.87 5.75 -3.38
C LEU A 33 9.75 6.25 -1.95
N SER A 34 9.56 7.55 -1.80
CA SER A 34 9.41 8.23 -0.53
C SER A 34 8.06 8.91 -0.49
N PHE A 35 7.04 8.17 -0.09
CA PHE A 35 5.71 8.73 0.17
C PHE A 35 5.74 9.57 1.45
N GLU A 36 4.79 10.48 1.57
CA GLU A 36 4.55 11.19 2.82
C GLU A 36 3.89 10.23 3.82
N TYR A 37 4.25 10.38 5.09
CA TYR A 37 3.68 9.61 6.19
C TYR A 37 3.09 10.58 7.23
N ASN A 38 1.88 10.30 7.68
CA ASN A 38 1.18 11.12 8.67
C ASN A 38 0.57 10.31 9.83
N ALA A 39 1.19 9.19 10.19
CA ALA A 39 0.76 8.33 11.29
C ALA A 39 -0.74 7.98 11.23
N TRP A 40 -1.16 7.42 10.08
CA TRP A 40 -2.52 6.96 9.80
C TRP A 40 -3.60 8.04 9.95
N GLY A 41 -3.28 9.26 9.49
CA GLY A 41 -4.18 10.40 9.59
C GLY A 41 -4.01 11.20 10.87
N GLU A 42 -2.76 11.38 11.32
CA GLU A 42 -2.36 12.16 12.51
C GLU A 42 -2.88 11.58 13.84
N LYS A 43 -3.16 10.27 13.86
CA LYS A 43 -3.66 9.59 15.07
C LYS A 43 -2.60 9.43 16.17
N TYR A 44 -1.33 9.32 15.78
CA TYR A 44 -0.21 8.99 16.69
C TYR A 44 0.99 9.93 16.54
N PRO A 45 0.88 11.19 16.97
CA PRO A 45 2.03 12.10 17.00
C PRO A 45 2.96 11.79 18.21
N PRO A 46 4.28 12.08 18.13
CA PRO A 46 4.98 12.63 16.97
C PRO A 46 5.34 11.58 15.93
N PHE A 47 5.55 11.97 14.68
CA PHE A 47 5.93 11.06 13.55
C PHE A 47 6.96 11.68 12.59
N ASP A 48 7.65 12.72 13.05
CA ASP A 48 8.63 13.46 12.27
C ASP A 48 9.87 12.63 11.94
N LEU A 49 10.33 11.79 12.86
CA LEU A 49 11.45 10.87 12.64
C LEU A 49 11.07 9.78 11.63
N ASP A 50 9.87 9.21 11.76
CA ASP A 50 9.37 8.18 10.85
C ASP A 50 9.23 8.72 9.42
N ARG A 51 8.69 9.91 9.24
CA ARG A 51 8.60 10.61 7.96
C ARG A 51 9.96 10.81 7.30
N ALA A 52 11.03 10.93 8.06
CA ALA A 52 12.39 11.14 7.56
C ALA A 52 13.07 9.84 7.09
N ILE A 53 12.55 8.67 7.43
CA ILE A 53 13.17 7.36 7.16
C ILE A 53 13.41 7.10 5.68
N PRO A 54 12.46 7.28 4.75
CA PRO A 54 12.70 6.99 3.33
C PRO A 54 13.88 7.78 2.73
N ARG A 55 14.00 9.05 3.12
CA ARG A 55 15.14 9.90 2.73
C ARG A 55 16.46 9.37 3.30
N SER A 56 16.45 8.97 4.58
CA SER A 56 17.63 8.45 5.27
C SER A 56 18.10 7.13 4.67
N MET A 57 17.15 6.23 4.33
CA MET A 57 17.42 4.97 3.65
C MET A 57 18.04 5.19 2.26
N ALA A 58 17.44 6.04 1.42
CA ALA A 58 17.96 6.35 0.09
C ALA A 58 19.38 6.93 0.15
N LYS A 59 19.65 7.82 1.12
CA LYS A 59 20.98 8.39 1.34
C LYS A 59 21.99 7.31 1.77
N ALA A 60 21.65 6.46 2.74
CA ALA A 60 22.53 5.41 3.25
C ALA A 60 22.89 4.36 2.17
N LEU A 61 21.96 4.09 1.26
CA LEU A 61 22.16 3.16 0.14
C LEU A 61 22.73 3.84 -1.10
N SER A 62 22.90 5.17 -1.10
CA SER A 62 23.38 5.96 -2.26
C SER A 62 22.55 5.70 -3.52
N ILE A 63 21.22 5.60 -3.39
CA ILE A 63 20.28 5.36 -4.49
C ILE A 63 19.41 6.59 -4.75
N PRO A 64 18.89 6.76 -5.97
CA PRO A 64 17.94 7.83 -6.27
C PRO A 64 16.65 7.67 -5.47
N ARG A 65 16.02 8.81 -5.17
CA ARG A 65 14.76 8.91 -4.45
C ARG A 65 13.72 9.66 -5.29
N PHE A 66 12.54 9.09 -5.41
CA PHE A 66 11.39 9.75 -6.01
C PHE A 66 10.32 10.03 -4.96
N VAL A 67 9.69 11.20 -5.03
CA VAL A 67 8.64 11.64 -4.08
C VAL A 67 7.33 11.80 -4.85
N PRO A 68 6.35 10.89 -4.68
CA PRO A 68 5.09 10.96 -5.42
C PRO A 68 4.17 12.11 -5.01
N GLY A 69 4.42 12.75 -3.88
CA GLY A 69 3.65 13.93 -3.42
C GLY A 69 2.28 13.59 -2.86
N MET A 70 2.13 12.44 -2.22
CA MET A 70 0.91 12.04 -1.51
C MET A 70 1.27 11.24 -0.27
N VAL A 71 0.35 11.18 0.69
CA VAL A 71 0.42 10.28 1.85
C VAL A 71 0.07 8.88 1.37
N LEU A 72 0.93 7.92 1.71
CA LEU A 72 0.71 6.49 1.47
C LEU A 72 1.55 5.66 2.45
N GLU A 73 0.90 4.76 3.13
CA GLU A 73 1.53 3.74 3.96
C GLU A 73 1.82 2.48 3.12
N GLY A 74 2.96 1.82 3.37
CA GLY A 74 3.32 0.60 2.65
C GLY A 74 2.35 -0.56 2.88
N GLY A 75 1.67 -0.60 4.04
CA GLY A 75 0.61 -1.56 4.37
C GLY A 75 -0.71 -1.31 3.64
N ALA A 76 -0.92 -0.09 3.11
CA ALA A 76 -2.12 0.28 2.36
C ALA A 76 -2.15 -0.26 0.92
N ILE A 77 -1.06 -0.86 0.43
CA ILE A 77 -0.95 -1.41 -0.92
C ILE A 77 -0.34 -2.80 -0.95
N ASP A 78 -0.69 -3.56 -1.99
CA ASP A 78 -0.02 -4.81 -2.34
C ASP A 78 0.08 -4.93 -3.88
N VAL A 79 1.18 -5.47 -4.40
CA VAL A 79 1.42 -5.59 -5.83
C VAL A 79 1.71 -7.03 -6.23
N ASN A 80 1.21 -7.46 -7.41
CA ASN A 80 1.47 -8.80 -7.93
C ASN A 80 2.78 -8.93 -8.72
N GLY A 81 3.52 -7.83 -8.93
CA GLY A 81 4.72 -7.81 -9.76
C GLY A 81 4.46 -7.93 -11.27
N ALA A 82 3.21 -7.92 -11.71
CA ALA A 82 2.79 -8.07 -13.11
C ALA A 82 1.72 -7.03 -13.51
N GLY A 83 1.81 -5.82 -12.97
CA GLY A 83 1.00 -4.68 -13.36
C GLY A 83 -0.28 -4.45 -12.57
N ALA A 84 -0.60 -5.25 -11.55
CA ALA A 84 -1.75 -5.04 -10.69
C ALA A 84 -1.36 -4.60 -9.27
N LEU A 85 -2.16 -3.69 -8.68
CA LEU A 85 -2.03 -3.17 -7.32
C LEU A 85 -3.37 -3.27 -6.60
N LEU A 86 -3.38 -3.85 -5.40
CA LEU A 86 -4.51 -3.90 -4.46
C LEU A 86 -4.43 -2.74 -3.47
N THR A 87 -5.59 -2.15 -3.16
CA THR A 87 -5.75 -1.14 -2.11
C THR A 87 -7.20 -1.09 -1.65
N THR A 88 -7.54 -0.20 -0.69
CA THR A 88 -8.91 -0.01 -0.22
C THR A 88 -9.40 1.42 -0.41
N GLU A 89 -10.70 1.56 -0.62
CA GLU A 89 -11.37 2.86 -0.71
C GLU A 89 -11.33 3.59 0.64
N ARG A 90 -11.61 2.86 1.71
CA ARG A 90 -11.68 3.43 3.07
C ARG A 90 -10.34 4.02 3.52
N CYS A 91 -9.20 3.47 3.10
CA CYS A 91 -7.89 4.01 3.43
C CYS A 91 -7.50 5.16 2.51
N LEU A 92 -7.35 4.93 1.22
CA LEU A 92 -6.75 5.91 0.33
C LEU A 92 -7.67 7.09 -0.03
N LEU A 93 -8.99 6.88 0.02
CA LEU A 93 -9.97 7.96 -0.19
C LEU A 93 -10.39 8.64 1.11
N ASN A 94 -9.83 8.23 2.25
CA ASN A 94 -10.09 8.90 3.52
C ASN A 94 -9.53 10.33 3.49
N PRO A 95 -10.33 11.35 3.85
CA PRO A 95 -9.85 12.73 3.89
C PRO A 95 -8.69 12.97 4.86
N ASN A 96 -8.46 12.08 5.83
CA ASN A 96 -7.32 12.17 6.74
C ASN A 96 -5.96 11.78 6.11
N ARG A 97 -5.95 11.33 4.85
CA ARG A 97 -4.72 11.03 4.09
C ARG A 97 -4.44 12.12 3.05
N ASN A 98 -5.31 12.23 2.05
CA ASN A 98 -5.10 13.09 0.89
C ASN A 98 -6.36 13.91 0.57
N PRO A 99 -6.77 14.87 1.42
CA PRO A 99 -8.06 15.57 1.32
C PRO A 99 -8.25 16.36 0.02
N THR A 100 -7.16 16.70 -0.66
CA THR A 100 -7.19 17.46 -1.93
C THR A 100 -7.13 16.58 -3.18
N LEU A 101 -6.99 15.25 -3.02
CA LEU A 101 -6.89 14.31 -4.14
C LEU A 101 -8.19 13.52 -4.28
N ASN A 102 -8.63 13.36 -5.53
CA ASN A 102 -9.71 12.44 -5.86
C ASN A 102 -9.15 11.08 -6.31
N ARG A 103 -10.04 10.10 -6.49
CA ARG A 103 -9.69 8.73 -6.92
C ARG A 103 -8.79 8.74 -8.16
N THR A 104 -9.18 9.44 -9.22
CA THR A 104 -8.44 9.49 -10.48
C THR A 104 -7.01 9.99 -10.28
N THR A 105 -6.85 11.08 -9.52
CA THR A 105 -5.52 11.63 -9.24
C THR A 105 -4.66 10.66 -8.41
N ILE A 106 -5.26 9.94 -7.45
CA ILE A 106 -4.56 8.91 -6.66
C ILE A 106 -4.14 7.76 -7.57
N GLU A 107 -5.03 7.26 -8.42
CA GLU A 107 -4.73 6.20 -9.39
C GLU A 107 -3.59 6.58 -10.34
N ASP A 108 -3.61 7.78 -10.89
CA ASP A 108 -2.55 8.27 -11.79
C ASP A 108 -1.20 8.33 -11.07
N ARG A 109 -1.18 8.81 -9.82
CA ARG A 109 0.05 8.85 -9.03
C ARG A 109 0.59 7.47 -8.72
N LEU A 110 -0.28 6.53 -8.35
CA LEU A 110 0.12 5.14 -8.06
C LEU A 110 0.61 4.43 -9.34
N LYS A 111 -0.09 4.58 -10.46
CA LYS A 111 0.34 4.04 -11.75
C LYS A 111 1.72 4.56 -12.15
N ASN A 112 1.92 5.88 -12.04
CA ASN A 112 3.20 6.50 -12.36
C ASN A 112 4.32 6.10 -11.39
N ALA A 113 4.01 5.94 -10.10
CA ALA A 113 5.01 5.60 -9.10
C ALA A 113 5.42 4.13 -9.16
N PHE A 114 4.48 3.20 -9.36
CA PHE A 114 4.72 1.76 -9.31
C PHE A 114 4.85 1.10 -10.69
N GLY A 115 4.52 1.80 -11.77
CA GLY A 115 4.50 1.23 -13.12
C GLY A 115 3.39 0.18 -13.28
N VAL A 116 2.31 0.27 -12.50
CA VAL A 116 1.17 -0.64 -12.60
C VAL A 116 0.14 -0.11 -13.60
N GLU A 117 -0.59 -1.03 -14.24
CA GLU A 117 -1.63 -0.72 -15.21
C GLU A 117 -3.02 -0.72 -14.58
N GLN A 118 -3.22 -1.58 -13.57
CA GLN A 118 -4.50 -1.82 -12.94
C GLN A 118 -4.46 -1.60 -11.43
N LEU A 119 -5.41 -0.81 -10.91
CA LEU A 119 -5.69 -0.73 -9.49
C LEU A 119 -6.98 -1.49 -9.18
N ILE A 120 -6.92 -2.35 -8.18
CA ILE A 120 -8.05 -3.14 -7.68
C ILE A 120 -8.41 -2.59 -6.31
N TRP A 121 -9.63 -2.06 -6.20
CA TRP A 121 -10.11 -1.40 -5.01
C TRP A 121 -11.04 -2.30 -4.21
N LEU A 122 -10.65 -2.63 -2.98
CA LEU A 122 -11.56 -3.20 -2.01
C LEU A 122 -12.32 -2.10 -1.28
N ASP A 123 -13.38 -2.47 -0.54
CA ASP A 123 -14.25 -1.50 0.13
C ASP A 123 -13.59 -0.97 1.41
N ARG A 124 -13.71 -1.72 2.49
CA ARG A 124 -13.28 -1.32 3.83
C ARG A 124 -12.52 -2.43 4.55
N GLY A 125 -11.84 -2.03 5.64
CA GLY A 125 -11.13 -2.90 6.55
C GLY A 125 -12.04 -3.63 7.54
N ILE A 126 -11.39 -4.22 8.51
CA ILE A 126 -12.04 -4.87 9.66
C ILE A 126 -12.42 -3.84 10.73
N GLU A 127 -13.34 -4.23 11.60
CA GLU A 127 -13.77 -3.39 12.73
C GLU A 127 -12.62 -3.23 13.74
N GLY A 128 -12.42 -2.00 14.22
CA GLY A 128 -11.36 -1.68 15.16
C GLY A 128 -9.96 -1.50 14.55
N ASP A 129 -9.84 -1.54 13.21
CA ASP A 129 -8.57 -1.30 12.54
C ASP A 129 -8.21 0.20 12.53
N ASP A 130 -7.14 0.54 13.25
CA ASP A 130 -6.62 1.90 13.37
C ASP A 130 -6.02 2.46 12.07
N THR A 131 -5.74 1.60 11.10
CA THR A 131 -5.14 1.98 9.81
C THR A 131 -6.16 2.49 8.80
N ASP A 132 -7.45 2.46 9.13
CA ASP A 132 -8.59 2.77 8.24
C ASP A 132 -8.77 1.78 7.08
N GLY A 133 -8.29 0.54 7.23
CA GLY A 133 -8.49 -0.51 6.24
C GLY A 133 -7.28 -0.78 5.36
N HIS A 134 -6.12 -0.98 5.96
CA HIS A 134 -4.94 -1.43 5.22
C HIS A 134 -5.19 -2.75 4.48
N ILE A 135 -4.72 -2.81 3.23
CA ILE A 135 -4.91 -4.00 2.38
C ILE A 135 -4.14 -5.22 2.90
N ASP A 136 -3.02 -5.03 3.59
CA ASP A 136 -2.19 -6.12 4.11
C ASP A 136 -2.85 -6.93 5.23
N GLN A 137 -3.91 -6.39 5.83
CA GLN A 137 -4.78 -7.10 6.78
C GLN A 137 -5.94 -7.85 6.10
N LEU A 138 -6.23 -7.57 4.83
CA LEU A 138 -7.42 -8.02 4.13
C LEU A 138 -7.12 -9.00 3.00
N ALA A 139 -6.14 -8.68 2.16
CA ALA A 139 -5.80 -9.49 1.00
C ALA A 139 -4.34 -9.31 0.59
N ARG A 140 -3.71 -10.39 0.14
CA ARG A 140 -2.33 -10.38 -0.35
C ARG A 140 -2.20 -11.23 -1.60
N PHE A 141 -1.49 -10.73 -2.60
CA PHE A 141 -1.07 -11.55 -3.71
C PHE A 141 -0.06 -12.62 -3.26
N VAL A 142 -0.29 -13.86 -3.66
CA VAL A 142 0.63 -15.00 -3.47
C VAL A 142 1.24 -15.47 -4.78
N SER A 143 0.71 -15.00 -5.91
CA SER A 143 1.30 -15.13 -7.24
C SER A 143 0.77 -14.01 -8.14
N VAL A 144 1.19 -14.00 -9.40
CA VAL A 144 0.78 -12.97 -10.38
C VAL A 144 -0.74 -12.93 -10.62
N ASN A 145 -1.45 -14.03 -10.41
CA ASN A 145 -2.90 -14.15 -10.61
C ASN A 145 -3.63 -14.84 -9.46
N ARG A 146 -3.02 -14.94 -8.28
CA ARG A 146 -3.68 -15.53 -7.11
C ARG A 146 -3.50 -14.66 -5.87
N ALA A 147 -4.57 -14.49 -5.10
CA ALA A 147 -4.57 -13.79 -3.83
C ALA A 147 -5.18 -14.65 -2.72
N VAL A 148 -4.76 -14.39 -1.49
CA VAL A 148 -5.46 -14.84 -0.28
C VAL A 148 -6.27 -13.68 0.26
N VAL A 149 -7.42 -13.97 0.87
CA VAL A 149 -8.33 -12.95 1.41
C VAL A 149 -8.81 -13.34 2.80
N ALA A 150 -8.91 -12.37 3.69
CA ALA A 150 -9.50 -12.54 5.00
C ALA A 150 -11.01 -12.82 4.87
N MET A 151 -11.51 -13.74 5.68
CA MET A 151 -12.91 -14.15 5.70
C MET A 151 -13.42 -14.25 7.13
N GLU A 152 -14.72 -13.94 7.32
CA GLU A 152 -15.45 -14.22 8.54
C GLU A 152 -16.70 -15.05 8.20
N SER A 153 -16.84 -16.20 8.82
CA SER A 153 -17.95 -17.14 8.58
C SER A 153 -19.16 -16.90 9.46
N ASP A 154 -18.97 -16.27 10.63
CA ASP A 154 -20.07 -15.95 11.54
C ASP A 154 -20.84 -14.73 11.01
N ALA A 155 -22.07 -14.99 10.57
CA ALA A 155 -22.96 -13.94 10.04
C ALA A 155 -23.35 -12.86 11.07
N THR A 156 -23.11 -13.10 12.36
CA THR A 156 -23.38 -12.13 13.44
C THR A 156 -22.18 -11.25 13.76
N ASP A 157 -20.98 -11.60 13.26
CA ASP A 157 -19.78 -10.79 13.41
C ASP A 157 -19.84 -9.53 12.52
N PRO A 158 -19.46 -8.35 13.02
CA PRO A 158 -19.48 -7.11 12.24
C PRO A 158 -18.56 -7.16 11.01
N ASN A 159 -17.55 -8.02 10.99
CA ASN A 159 -16.63 -8.17 9.86
C ASN A 159 -17.18 -9.07 8.74
N HIS A 160 -18.24 -9.85 9.00
CA HIS A 160 -18.78 -10.81 8.03
C HIS A 160 -19.17 -10.12 6.69
N LEU A 161 -19.99 -9.09 6.74
CA LEU A 161 -20.43 -8.40 5.52
C LEU A 161 -19.31 -7.68 4.77
N PRO A 162 -18.42 -6.89 5.44
CA PRO A 162 -17.31 -6.23 4.75
C PRO A 162 -16.34 -7.20 4.08
N LEU A 163 -15.96 -8.29 4.77
CA LEU A 163 -15.02 -9.26 4.22
C LEU A 163 -15.62 -10.06 3.07
N ASN A 164 -16.91 -10.41 3.13
CA ASN A 164 -17.59 -11.04 2.01
C ASN A 164 -17.71 -10.11 0.79
N GLU A 165 -17.96 -8.82 0.98
CA GLU A 165 -17.95 -7.84 -0.12
C GLU A 165 -16.57 -7.74 -0.75
N ASN A 166 -15.50 -7.68 0.04
CA ASN A 166 -14.14 -7.66 -0.46
C ASN A 166 -13.81 -8.93 -1.27
N ARG A 167 -14.23 -10.10 -0.79
CA ARG A 167 -14.09 -11.36 -1.51
C ARG A 167 -14.86 -11.35 -2.83
N ARG A 168 -16.11 -10.87 -2.82
CA ARG A 168 -16.93 -10.74 -4.04
C ARG A 168 -16.23 -9.86 -5.08
N ARG A 169 -15.74 -8.68 -4.69
CA ARG A 169 -15.01 -7.76 -5.58
C ARG A 169 -13.78 -8.45 -6.18
N LEU A 170 -12.99 -9.16 -5.37
CA LEU A 170 -11.82 -9.88 -5.87
C LEU A 170 -12.19 -11.00 -6.86
N SER A 171 -13.29 -11.75 -6.61
CA SER A 171 -13.71 -12.84 -7.49
C SER A 171 -14.19 -12.38 -8.87
N GLU A 172 -14.52 -11.11 -9.03
CA GLU A 172 -14.96 -10.49 -10.29
C GLU A 172 -13.81 -9.84 -11.07
N VAL A 173 -12.58 -9.86 -10.52
CA VAL A 173 -11.42 -9.21 -11.15
C VAL A 173 -10.94 -10.01 -12.35
N ALA A 174 -10.94 -9.36 -13.52
CA ALA A 174 -10.13 -9.75 -14.67
C ALA A 174 -8.85 -8.91 -14.65
N LEU A 175 -7.69 -9.55 -14.66
CA LEU A 175 -6.39 -8.88 -14.76
C LEU A 175 -6.19 -8.28 -16.16
N ALA A 176 -5.31 -7.28 -16.27
CA ALA A 176 -5.04 -6.60 -17.54
C ALA A 176 -4.57 -7.54 -18.67
N ASP A 177 -3.95 -8.67 -18.32
CA ASP A 177 -3.55 -9.72 -19.26
C ASP A 177 -4.66 -10.71 -19.64
N GLY A 178 -5.89 -10.48 -19.19
CA GLY A 178 -7.07 -11.29 -19.47
C GLY A 178 -7.26 -12.51 -18.57
N ARG A 179 -6.35 -12.79 -17.63
CA ARG A 179 -6.52 -13.87 -16.65
C ARG A 179 -7.48 -13.46 -15.54
N SER A 180 -8.24 -14.43 -15.04
CA SER A 180 -9.02 -14.24 -13.81
C SER A 180 -8.11 -14.27 -12.59
N LEU A 181 -8.44 -13.45 -11.59
CA LEU A 181 -7.81 -13.54 -10.28
C LEU A 181 -8.41 -14.75 -9.52
N GLU A 182 -7.55 -15.65 -9.09
CA GLU A 182 -7.90 -16.77 -8.22
C GLU A 182 -7.82 -16.33 -6.75
N ILE A 183 -8.80 -16.78 -5.92
CA ILE A 183 -8.85 -16.46 -4.50
C ILE A 183 -8.83 -17.76 -3.69
#